data_85bd15c969a8d78fe35b7f32d76219dd
#
_entry.id   85bd15c969a8d78fe35b7f32d76219dd
#
_cell.length_a   1.000
_cell.length_b   1.000
_cell.length_c   1.000
_cell.angle_alpha   90.00
_cell.angle_beta   90.00
_cell.angle_gamma   90.00
#
_symmetry.space_group_name_H-M   'P 1'
#
loop_
_entity.id
_entity.type
_entity.pdbx_description
1 polymer ?
#
loop_
_entity_poly.entity_id
_entity_poly.type
_entity_poly.pdbx_seq_one_letter_code
_entity_poly.pdbx_strand_id
1 'polypeptide(L)'
;MYQSIKTSIFAIDQDIINASKLDGASDFKIFNKIILPLCKNGIYSGILLSFARSLGEFGATILVAGNIPGKTQTLPMAMYNAIEANQTKTTIIILFVILSISILLILIYHNLNKDKM
;
A
#
# COMPACT_ATOMS: atom_id res chain seq x y z
N MET A 1 6.21 2.35 -0.60
CA MET A 1 6.61 0.94 -0.55
C MET A 1 8.10 0.77 -0.22
N TYR A 2 9.03 1.32 -1.02
CA TYR A 2 10.48 1.21 -0.79
C TYR A 2 10.90 1.53 0.66
N GLN A 3 10.46 2.66 1.20
CA GLN A 3 10.81 3.12 2.54
C GLN A 3 10.37 2.13 3.64
N SER A 4 9.15 1.59 3.54
CA SER A 4 8.62 0.64 4.53
C SER A 4 9.40 -0.68 4.53
N ILE A 5 9.76 -1.18 3.35
CA ILE A 5 10.58 -2.40 3.21
C ILE A 5 12.00 -2.15 3.74
N LYS A 6 12.60 -1.02 3.34
CA LYS A 6 13.94 -0.62 3.81
C LYS A 6 14.01 -0.56 5.32
N THR A 7 13.07 0.14 5.97
CA THR A 7 13.02 0.24 7.43
C THR A 7 12.88 -1.13 8.09
N SER A 8 12.07 -2.03 7.52
CA SER A 8 11.89 -3.38 8.07
C SER A 8 13.13 -4.24 7.93
N ILE A 9 13.89 -4.10 6.84
CA ILE A 9 15.17 -4.81 6.66
C ILE A 9 16.21 -4.29 7.67
N PHE A 10 16.32 -2.98 7.83
CA PHE A 10 17.25 -2.37 8.79
C PHE A 10 16.90 -2.65 10.26
N ALA A 11 15.65 -3.02 10.55
CA ALA A 11 15.22 -3.42 11.89
C ALA A 11 15.62 -4.87 12.25
N ILE A 12 16.13 -5.65 11.29
CA ILE A 12 16.62 -7.02 11.56
C ILE A 12 18.01 -6.91 12.21
N ASP A 13 18.15 -7.58 13.33
CA ASP A 13 19.43 -7.66 14.02
C ASP A 13 20.46 -8.40 13.14
N GLN A 14 21.61 -7.76 12.94
CA GLN A 14 22.70 -8.32 12.15
C GLN A 14 23.26 -9.60 12.79
N ASP A 15 23.15 -9.75 14.09
CA ASP A 15 23.61 -10.95 14.80
C ASP A 15 22.83 -12.19 14.38
N ILE A 16 21.54 -12.07 14.07
CA ILE A 16 20.72 -13.18 13.55
C ILE A 16 21.25 -13.63 12.18
N ILE A 17 21.60 -12.68 11.31
CA ILE A 17 22.15 -12.96 9.97
C ILE A 17 23.54 -13.60 10.10
N ASN A 18 24.40 -13.06 10.97
CA ASN A 18 25.74 -13.56 11.20
C ASN A 18 25.72 -14.97 11.80
N ALA A 19 24.88 -15.23 12.79
CA ALA A 19 24.72 -16.56 13.39
C ALA A 19 24.27 -17.58 12.32
N SER A 20 23.32 -17.20 11.47
CA SER A 20 22.84 -18.08 10.40
C SER A 20 23.93 -18.41 9.35
N LYS A 21 24.84 -17.48 9.09
CA LYS A 21 26.00 -17.71 8.22
C LYS A 21 27.00 -18.66 8.86
N LEU A 22 27.24 -18.53 10.16
CA LEU A 22 28.10 -19.43 10.92
C LEU A 22 27.57 -20.88 10.92
N ASP A 23 26.24 -21.04 10.94
CA ASP A 23 25.56 -22.32 10.81
C ASP A 23 25.58 -22.90 9.37
N GLY A 24 26.26 -22.23 8.44
CA GLY A 24 26.43 -22.69 7.07
C GLY A 24 25.22 -22.47 6.16
N ALA A 25 24.29 -21.55 6.54
CA ALA A 25 23.15 -21.23 5.68
C ALA A 25 23.60 -20.41 4.46
N SER A 26 23.16 -20.80 3.27
CA SER A 26 23.36 -20.01 2.05
C SER A 26 22.59 -18.69 2.10
N ASP A 27 23.06 -17.65 1.41
CA ASP A 27 22.40 -16.34 1.36
C ASP A 27 20.94 -16.43 0.90
N PHE A 28 20.63 -17.32 -0.04
CA PHE A 28 19.25 -17.58 -0.48
C PHE A 28 18.38 -18.17 0.61
N LYS A 29 18.94 -19.04 1.46
CA LYS A 29 18.22 -19.65 2.58
C LYS A 29 17.97 -18.62 3.71
N ILE A 30 18.95 -17.76 3.96
CA ILE A 30 18.83 -16.62 4.89
C ILE A 30 17.75 -15.66 4.40
N PHE A 31 17.76 -15.30 3.13
CA PHE A 31 16.73 -14.43 2.56
C PHE A 31 15.32 -15.01 2.71
N ASN A 32 15.08 -16.25 2.28
CA ASN A 32 13.74 -16.85 2.28
C ASN A 32 13.23 -17.24 3.66
N LYS A 33 14.11 -17.71 4.55
CA LYS A 33 13.68 -18.25 5.86
C LYS A 33 13.79 -17.27 7.01
N ILE A 34 14.58 -16.20 6.87
CA ILE A 34 14.83 -15.24 7.94
C ILE A 34 14.37 -13.84 7.52
N ILE A 35 14.95 -13.27 6.48
CA ILE A 35 14.69 -11.88 6.09
C ILE A 35 13.23 -11.69 5.66
N LEU A 36 12.76 -12.51 4.74
CA LEU A 36 11.42 -12.39 4.18
C LEU A 36 10.30 -12.53 5.24
N PRO A 37 10.33 -13.55 6.14
CA PRO A 37 9.34 -13.65 7.20
C PRO A 37 9.39 -12.52 8.23
N LEU A 38 10.59 -12.03 8.57
CA LEU A 38 10.75 -10.92 9.51
C LEU A 38 10.27 -9.58 8.89
N CYS A 39 10.45 -9.40 7.59
CA CYS A 39 10.02 -8.20 6.86
C CYS A 39 8.55 -8.24 6.41
N LYS A 40 7.81 -9.34 6.57
CA LYS A 40 6.45 -9.50 6.05
C LYS A 40 5.52 -8.33 6.42
N ASN A 41 5.56 -7.86 7.67
CA ASN A 41 4.72 -6.76 8.13
C ASN A 41 5.07 -5.42 7.45
N GLY A 42 6.37 -5.16 7.22
CA GLY A 42 6.80 -3.99 6.46
C GLY A 42 6.39 -4.05 4.98
N ILE A 43 6.39 -5.25 4.41
CA ILE A 43 5.92 -5.48 3.04
C ILE A 43 4.41 -5.20 2.97
N TYR A 44 3.60 -5.78 3.87
CA TYR A 44 2.16 -5.54 3.92
C TYR A 44 1.82 -4.05 4.16
N SER A 45 2.48 -3.42 5.13
CA SER A 45 2.31 -1.99 5.38
C SER A 45 2.68 -1.15 4.16
N GLY A 46 3.77 -1.50 3.48
CA GLY A 46 4.22 -0.82 2.27
C GLY A 46 3.21 -0.94 1.11
N ILE A 47 2.62 -2.12 0.92
CA ILE A 47 1.57 -2.35 -0.10
C ILE A 47 0.34 -1.51 0.22
N LEU A 48 -0.16 -1.57 1.46
CA LEU A 48 -1.37 -0.85 1.87
C LEU A 48 -1.21 0.68 1.76
N LEU A 49 -0.08 1.21 2.23
CA LEU A 49 0.21 2.64 2.13
C LEU A 49 0.38 3.10 0.67
N SER A 50 1.00 2.28 -0.18
CA SER A 50 1.15 2.60 -1.61
C SER A 50 -0.20 2.59 -2.31
N PHE A 51 -1.06 1.64 -1.98
CA PHE A 51 -2.42 1.56 -2.53
C PHE A 51 -3.27 2.74 -2.05
N ALA A 52 -3.25 3.07 -0.75
CA ALA A 52 -3.96 4.22 -0.21
C ALA A 52 -3.53 5.53 -0.88
N ARG A 53 -2.22 5.70 -1.14
CA ARG A 53 -1.70 6.87 -1.86
C ARG A 53 -2.19 6.91 -3.31
N SER A 54 -2.23 5.77 -4.00
CA SER A 54 -2.69 5.71 -5.39
C SER A 54 -4.19 5.99 -5.54
N LEU A 55 -5.00 5.71 -4.50
CA LEU A 55 -6.42 6.09 -4.49
C LEU A 55 -6.66 7.60 -4.49
N GLY A 56 -5.72 8.39 -3.96
CA GLY A 56 -5.79 9.86 -3.94
C GLY A 56 -5.10 10.52 -5.14
N GLU A 57 -4.50 9.73 -6.05
CA GLU A 57 -3.77 10.30 -7.19
C GLU A 57 -4.73 10.89 -8.23
N PHE A 58 -4.57 12.17 -8.51
CA PHE A 58 -5.41 12.90 -9.44
C PHE A 58 -4.57 13.69 -10.48
N GLY A 59 -3.65 14.52 -10.00
CA GLY A 59 -2.97 15.50 -10.84
C GLY A 59 -2.09 14.88 -11.93
N ALA A 60 -1.19 13.97 -11.58
CA ALA A 60 -0.30 13.34 -12.55
C ALA A 60 -1.09 12.45 -13.52
N THR A 61 -2.13 11.78 -13.04
CA THR A 61 -2.95 10.90 -13.89
C THR A 61 -3.73 11.70 -14.94
N ILE A 62 -4.33 12.83 -14.59
CA ILE A 62 -5.08 13.66 -15.56
C ILE A 62 -4.16 14.26 -16.63
N LEU A 63 -2.92 14.62 -16.25
CA LEU A 63 -1.95 15.19 -17.17
C LEU A 63 -1.42 14.18 -18.19
N VAL A 64 -1.22 12.93 -17.77
CA VAL A 64 -0.58 11.91 -18.61
C VAL A 64 -1.60 11.02 -19.31
N ALA A 65 -2.60 10.54 -18.59
CA ALA A 65 -3.59 9.56 -19.08
C ALA A 65 -4.90 10.21 -19.52
N GLY A 66 -5.15 11.45 -19.16
CA GLY A 66 -6.42 12.13 -19.39
C GLY A 66 -7.52 11.58 -18.49
N ASN A 67 -8.77 11.92 -18.82
CA ASN A 67 -9.95 11.54 -18.04
C ASN A 67 -11.04 10.99 -18.95
N ILE A 68 -10.84 9.80 -19.50
CA ILE A 68 -11.77 9.15 -20.43
C ILE A 68 -12.59 8.11 -19.66
N PRO A 69 -13.93 8.30 -19.55
CA PRO A 69 -14.80 7.34 -18.89
C PRO A 69 -14.66 5.92 -19.46
N GLY A 70 -14.54 4.93 -18.59
CA GLY A 70 -14.38 3.52 -18.97
C GLY A 70 -13.00 3.12 -19.50
N LYS A 71 -12.04 4.06 -19.64
CA LYS A 71 -10.68 3.79 -20.12
C LYS A 71 -9.60 4.25 -19.12
N THR A 72 -9.52 5.55 -18.86
CA THR A 72 -8.46 6.14 -18.04
C THR A 72 -8.98 6.83 -16.79
N GLN A 73 -10.29 6.92 -16.63
CA GLN A 73 -10.91 7.59 -15.50
C GLN A 73 -10.69 6.83 -14.19
N THR A 74 -10.12 7.50 -13.18
CA THR A 74 -9.98 6.99 -11.82
C THR A 74 -11.13 7.46 -10.93
N LEU A 75 -11.29 6.89 -9.74
CA LEU A 75 -12.32 7.30 -8.78
C LEU A 75 -12.26 8.80 -8.42
N PRO A 76 -11.08 9.40 -8.12
CA PRO A 76 -10.98 10.84 -7.88
C PRO A 76 -11.38 11.68 -9.10
N MET A 77 -11.07 11.22 -10.31
CA MET A 77 -11.46 11.90 -11.55
C MET A 77 -12.98 11.82 -11.80
N ALA A 78 -13.57 10.64 -11.55
CA ALA A 78 -15.01 10.47 -11.64
C ALA A 78 -15.75 11.38 -10.65
N MET A 79 -15.21 11.51 -9.43
CA MET A 79 -15.75 12.43 -8.42
C MET A 79 -15.64 13.89 -8.88
N TYR A 80 -14.50 14.28 -9.41
CA TYR A 80 -14.31 15.63 -9.96
C TYR A 80 -15.31 15.95 -11.07
N ASN A 81 -15.48 15.06 -12.04
CA ASN A 81 -16.46 15.22 -13.12
C ASN A 81 -17.91 15.31 -12.60
N ALA A 82 -18.25 14.49 -11.61
CA ALA A 82 -19.59 14.52 -11.01
C ALA A 82 -19.86 15.84 -10.27
N ILE A 83 -18.86 16.43 -9.65
CA ILE A 83 -18.95 17.75 -9.01
C ILE A 83 -19.13 18.84 -10.07
N GLU A 84 -18.30 18.86 -11.13
CA GLU A 84 -18.41 19.84 -12.21
C GLU A 84 -19.75 19.76 -12.93
N ALA A 85 -20.26 18.55 -13.13
CA ALA A 85 -21.56 18.31 -13.76
C ALA A 85 -22.75 18.55 -12.81
N ASN A 86 -22.50 19.00 -11.58
CA ASN A 86 -23.50 19.21 -10.53
C ASN A 86 -24.37 17.98 -10.22
N GLN A 87 -23.79 16.78 -10.38
CA GLN A 87 -24.45 15.49 -10.14
C GLN A 87 -24.30 15.06 -8.69
N THR A 88 -25.02 15.69 -7.77
CA THR A 88 -24.91 15.48 -6.32
C THR A 88 -25.08 14.01 -5.93
N LYS A 89 -26.00 13.27 -6.51
CA LYS A 89 -26.21 11.85 -6.21
C LYS A 89 -24.97 11.01 -6.55
N THR A 90 -24.41 11.19 -7.74
CA THR A 90 -23.19 10.48 -8.18
C THR A 90 -22.01 10.82 -7.31
N THR A 91 -21.84 12.08 -6.96
CA THR A 91 -20.77 12.56 -6.07
C THR A 91 -20.84 11.88 -4.71
N ILE A 92 -22.03 11.82 -4.09
CA ILE A 92 -22.23 11.16 -2.79
C ILE A 92 -21.90 9.67 -2.87
N ILE A 93 -22.34 8.97 -3.91
CA ILE A 93 -22.05 7.54 -4.09
C ILE A 93 -20.54 7.30 -4.18
N ILE A 94 -19.83 8.07 -5.00
CA ILE A 94 -18.37 7.92 -5.17
C ILE A 94 -17.66 8.23 -3.84
N LEU A 95 -18.09 9.25 -3.11
CA LEU A 95 -17.56 9.60 -1.80
C LEU A 95 -17.70 8.42 -0.82
N PHE A 96 -18.88 7.80 -0.74
CA PHE A 96 -19.09 6.63 0.11
C PHE A 96 -18.21 5.45 -0.28
N VAL A 97 -18.01 5.20 -1.58
CA VAL A 97 -17.13 4.15 -2.07
C VAL A 97 -15.68 4.40 -1.63
N ILE A 98 -15.17 5.62 -1.83
CA ILE A 98 -13.80 5.98 -1.41
C ILE A 98 -13.63 5.85 0.10
N LEU A 99 -14.57 6.34 0.89
CA LEU A 99 -14.54 6.22 2.36
C LEU A 99 -14.58 4.76 2.81
N SER A 100 -15.43 3.93 2.21
CA SER A 100 -15.52 2.50 2.53
C SER A 100 -14.22 1.77 2.27
N ILE A 101 -13.58 2.02 1.12
CA ILE A 101 -12.28 1.45 0.77
C ILE A 101 -11.21 1.93 1.75
N SER A 102 -11.19 3.21 2.10
CA SER A 102 -10.22 3.78 3.03
C SER A 102 -10.34 3.18 4.44
N ILE A 103 -11.57 3.04 4.94
CA ILE A 103 -11.83 2.41 6.24
C ILE A 103 -11.38 0.95 6.22
N LEU A 104 -11.71 0.21 5.17
CA LEU A 104 -11.31 -1.19 5.01
C LEU A 104 -9.78 -1.35 5.02
N LEU A 105 -9.06 -0.46 4.32
CA LEU A 105 -7.59 -0.45 4.33
C LEU A 105 -7.02 -0.18 5.72
N ILE A 106 -7.61 0.76 6.47
CA ILE A 106 -7.18 1.08 7.84
C ILE A 106 -7.41 -0.12 8.76
N LEU A 107 -8.55 -0.79 8.64
CA LEU A 107 -8.86 -1.98 9.43
C LEU A 107 -7.90 -3.14 9.13
N ILE A 108 -7.60 -3.38 7.86
CA ILE A 108 -6.61 -4.38 7.44
C ILE A 108 -5.24 -4.04 8.01
N TYR A 109 -4.80 -2.78 7.88
CA TYR A 109 -3.54 -2.31 8.43
C TYR A 109 -3.44 -2.51 9.95
N HIS A 110 -4.50 -2.14 10.67
CA HIS A 110 -4.58 -2.30 12.12
C HIS A 110 -4.50 -3.77 12.54
N ASN A 111 -5.24 -4.64 11.85
CA ASN A 111 -5.27 -6.07 12.16
C ASN A 111 -3.92 -6.74 11.90
N LEU A 112 -3.23 -6.39 10.81
CA LEU A 112 -1.89 -6.90 10.49
C LEU A 112 -0.81 -6.45 11.49
N ASN A 113 -0.99 -5.28 12.12
CA ASN A 113 -0.04 -4.75 13.11
C ASN A 113 -0.37 -5.17 14.57
N LYS A 114 -1.55 -5.73 14.81
CA LYS A 114 -1.97 -6.15 16.16
C LYS A 114 -1.14 -7.31 16.72
N ASP A 115 -0.55 -8.13 15.86
CA ASP A 115 0.32 -9.26 16.24
C ASP A 115 1.70 -8.83 16.77
N LYS A 116 1.94 -7.52 17.00
CA LYS A 116 3.22 -6.99 17.49
C LYS A 116 3.19 -6.41 18.92
N MET A 117 2.03 -6.41 19.58
CA MET A 117 1.89 -6.12 21.01
C MET A 117 1.62 -7.44 21.73
#